data_7caa42c975ce06001a4e07eaa28c0579
#
_entry.id   7caa42c975ce06001a4e07eaa28c0579
#
_cell.length_a   1.000
_cell.length_b   1.000
_cell.length_c   1.000
_cell.angle_alpha   90.00
_cell.angle_beta   90.00
_cell.angle_gamma   90.00
#
_symmetry.space_group_name_H-M   'P 1'
#
loop_
_entity.id
_entity.type
_entity.pdbx_description
1 polymer ?
#
loop_
_entity_poly.entity_id
_entity_poly.type
_entity_poly.pdbx_seq_one_letter_code
_entity_poly.pdbx_strand_id
1 'polypeptide(L)'
;MKKIEKMKSRIALLVMFLMMFVLGNAANNELKVGMECGYAPFNWFQDNDKNGAVKIENGYCNGYDVEIAKLIAKGLNKKLVIVKSEWDALLGPALSAGKVDIVIAGMSPTPERKQSLSFTKPYYESDLVVVVRKNGKYANAKSI
;
A
#
# COMPACT_ATOMS: atom_id res chain seq x y z
N MET A 1 30.82 -16.99 -46.71
CA MET A 1 29.60 -17.53 -46.03
C MET A 1 29.73 -17.52 -44.51
N LYS A 2 30.70 -18.14 -43.87
CA LYS A 2 30.85 -18.22 -42.38
C LYS A 2 30.89 -16.88 -41.64
N LYS A 3 31.38 -15.77 -42.24
CA LYS A 3 31.47 -14.44 -41.60
C LYS A 3 30.11 -13.76 -41.47
N ILE A 4 29.21 -13.97 -42.42
CA ILE A 4 27.83 -13.43 -42.44
C ILE A 4 26.95 -14.16 -41.43
N GLU A 5 27.09 -15.47 -41.27
CA GLU A 5 26.33 -16.25 -40.27
C GLU A 5 26.74 -15.86 -38.82
N LYS A 6 28.06 -15.68 -38.59
CA LYS A 6 28.56 -15.21 -37.29
C LYS A 6 28.05 -13.79 -36.95
N MET A 7 27.90 -12.94 -37.96
CA MET A 7 27.34 -11.60 -37.78
C MET A 7 25.84 -11.63 -37.48
N LYS A 8 25.05 -12.44 -38.18
CA LYS A 8 23.62 -12.64 -37.91
C LYS A 8 23.37 -13.19 -36.51
N SER A 9 24.18 -14.16 -36.06
CA SER A 9 24.09 -14.72 -34.71
C SER A 9 24.38 -13.69 -33.62
N ARG A 10 25.35 -12.80 -33.80
CA ARG A 10 25.67 -11.72 -32.86
C ARG A 10 24.56 -10.65 -32.80
N ILE A 11 23.96 -10.33 -33.95
CA ILE A 11 22.84 -9.38 -34.01
C ILE A 11 21.61 -10.00 -33.32
N ALA A 12 21.31 -11.28 -33.52
CA ALA A 12 20.22 -11.98 -32.86
C ALA A 12 20.37 -12.02 -31.31
N LEU A 13 21.61 -12.26 -30.84
CA LEU A 13 21.95 -12.22 -29.42
C LEU A 13 21.77 -10.80 -28.81
N LEU A 14 22.18 -9.77 -29.53
CA LEU A 14 22.01 -8.37 -29.12
C LEU A 14 20.55 -7.97 -29.07
N VAL A 15 19.73 -8.36 -30.03
CA VAL A 15 18.29 -8.10 -30.08
C VAL A 15 17.58 -8.85 -28.94
N MET A 16 17.98 -10.10 -28.66
CA MET A 16 17.41 -10.89 -27.56
C MET A 16 17.77 -10.27 -26.19
N PHE A 17 18.99 -9.77 -26.03
CA PHE A 17 19.43 -9.07 -24.82
C PHE A 17 18.70 -7.73 -24.64
N LEU A 18 18.46 -6.98 -25.73
CA LEU A 18 17.67 -5.75 -25.72
C LEU A 18 16.20 -6.01 -25.36
N MET A 19 15.61 -7.09 -25.87
CA MET A 19 14.23 -7.51 -25.52
C MET A 19 14.10 -7.90 -24.04
N MET A 20 15.09 -8.57 -23.45
CA MET A 20 15.09 -8.85 -22.00
C MET A 20 15.14 -7.58 -21.15
N PHE A 21 15.81 -6.52 -21.62
CA PHE A 21 15.88 -5.25 -20.90
C PHE A 21 14.55 -4.47 -20.94
N VAL A 22 13.81 -4.58 -22.04
CA VAL A 22 12.49 -3.93 -22.19
C VAL A 22 11.42 -4.65 -21.35
N LEU A 23 11.48 -5.97 -21.25
CA LEU A 23 10.56 -6.76 -20.42
C LEU A 23 10.81 -6.57 -18.91
N GLY A 24 12.05 -6.30 -18.50
CA GLY A 24 12.38 -6.04 -17.09
C GLY A 24 11.83 -4.72 -16.54
N ASN A 25 11.59 -3.73 -17.40
CA ASN A 25 11.06 -2.41 -16.99
C ASN A 25 9.51 -2.34 -16.92
N ALA A 26 8.81 -3.32 -17.46
CA ALA A 26 7.33 -3.36 -17.40
C ALA A 26 6.79 -3.74 -16.01
N ALA A 27 7.62 -4.36 -15.15
CA ALA A 27 7.20 -4.89 -13.84
C ALA A 27 7.03 -3.85 -12.73
N ASN A 28 7.38 -2.57 -12.96
CA ASN A 28 7.48 -1.59 -11.87
C ASN A 28 6.53 -0.40 -11.99
N ASN A 29 5.45 -0.50 -12.77
CA ASN A 29 4.48 0.60 -12.95
C ASN A 29 3.32 0.59 -11.93
N GLU A 30 3.34 -0.32 -10.97
CA GLU A 30 2.33 -0.41 -9.92
C GLU A 30 2.89 0.06 -8.58
N LEU A 31 2.06 0.70 -7.77
CA LEU A 31 2.26 0.94 -6.34
C LEU A 31 1.33 0.02 -5.58
N LYS A 32 1.88 -0.99 -4.92
CA LYS A 32 1.13 -1.94 -4.10
C LYS A 32 1.02 -1.42 -2.69
N VAL A 33 -0.20 -1.10 -2.28
CA VAL A 33 -0.48 -0.53 -0.95
C VAL A 33 -1.24 -1.55 -0.11
N GLY A 34 -0.66 -1.91 1.04
CA GLY A 34 -1.29 -2.81 2.02
C GLY A 34 -2.32 -2.08 2.86
N MET A 35 -3.53 -2.65 2.97
CA MET A 35 -4.64 -2.18 3.82
C MET A 35 -5.44 -3.36 4.34
N GLU A 36 -6.11 -3.21 5.51
CA GLU A 36 -7.09 -4.20 5.99
C GLU A 36 -8.41 -4.13 5.24
N CYS A 37 -8.82 -2.93 4.82
CA CYS A 37 -10.18 -2.61 4.36
C CYS A 37 -11.27 -3.05 5.38
N GLY A 38 -10.99 -2.83 6.66
CA GLY A 38 -11.85 -3.17 7.78
C GLY A 38 -11.94 -2.08 8.86
N TYR A 39 -11.33 -0.91 8.65
CA TYR A 39 -11.17 0.16 9.63
C TYR A 39 -11.79 1.49 9.15
N ALA A 40 -13.11 1.61 9.19
CA ALA A 40 -13.81 2.87 8.86
C ALA A 40 -13.52 3.97 9.91
N PRO A 41 -13.41 5.25 9.53
CA PRO A 41 -13.52 5.84 8.18
C PRO A 41 -12.20 5.86 7.39
N PHE A 42 -11.14 5.23 7.89
CA PHE A 42 -9.83 5.23 7.25
C PHE A 42 -9.80 4.31 6.02
N ASN A 43 -10.19 3.05 6.19
CA ASN A 43 -10.30 2.11 5.08
C ASN A 43 -11.39 1.06 5.39
N TRP A 44 -12.30 0.82 4.44
CA TRP A 44 -13.36 -0.16 4.61
C TRP A 44 -13.70 -0.87 3.32
N PHE A 45 -14.24 -2.08 3.44
CA PHE A 45 -14.75 -2.88 2.34
C PHE A 45 -16.14 -2.40 1.90
N GLN A 46 -16.41 -2.45 0.58
CA GLN A 46 -17.75 -2.28 0.01
C GLN A 46 -17.92 -3.14 -1.24
N ASP A 47 -19.18 -3.41 -1.64
CA ASP A 47 -19.53 -4.33 -2.73
C ASP A 47 -19.49 -3.68 -4.12
N ASN A 48 -19.34 -2.37 -4.18
CA ASN A 48 -19.47 -1.61 -5.42
C ASN A 48 -18.38 -0.54 -5.54
N ASP A 49 -18.26 0.03 -6.73
CA ASP A 49 -17.26 1.03 -7.09
C ASP A 49 -17.67 2.48 -6.78
N LYS A 50 -18.78 2.68 -6.06
CA LYS A 50 -19.26 4.04 -5.74
C LYS A 50 -18.25 4.82 -4.92
N ASN A 51 -18.38 6.15 -4.97
CA ASN A 51 -17.57 7.10 -4.22
C ASN A 51 -16.05 6.93 -4.44
N GLY A 52 -15.65 6.45 -5.62
CA GLY A 52 -14.26 6.31 -5.99
C GLY A 52 -13.53 5.13 -5.33
N ALA A 53 -14.26 4.12 -4.86
CA ALA A 53 -13.65 2.93 -4.30
C ALA A 53 -12.71 2.23 -5.29
N VAL A 54 -11.64 1.67 -4.79
CA VAL A 54 -10.62 0.97 -5.57
C VAL A 54 -10.90 -0.53 -5.52
N LYS A 55 -10.89 -1.17 -6.70
CA LYS A 55 -11.12 -2.62 -6.82
C LYS A 55 -10.02 -3.40 -6.11
N ILE A 56 -10.43 -4.40 -5.35
CA ILE A 56 -9.60 -5.44 -4.74
C ILE A 56 -10.08 -6.82 -5.21
N GLU A 57 -9.45 -7.89 -4.78
CA GLU A 57 -9.75 -9.25 -5.25
C GLU A 57 -11.25 -9.61 -5.17
N ASN A 58 -11.90 -9.35 -4.03
CA ASN A 58 -13.28 -9.73 -3.76
C ASN A 58 -14.16 -8.53 -3.42
N GLY A 59 -14.11 -7.44 -4.19
CA GLY A 59 -14.91 -6.24 -3.96
C GLY A 59 -14.11 -4.96 -4.12
N TYR A 60 -14.34 -4.00 -3.23
CA TYR A 60 -13.73 -2.68 -3.31
C TYR A 60 -13.29 -2.20 -1.92
N CYS A 61 -12.23 -1.42 -1.88
CA CYS A 61 -11.78 -0.72 -0.69
C CYS A 61 -12.00 0.79 -0.86
N ASN A 62 -12.51 1.44 0.18
CA ASN A 62 -12.74 2.88 0.18
C ASN A 62 -12.29 3.50 1.50
N GLY A 63 -12.19 4.83 1.57
CA GLY A 63 -11.85 5.55 2.79
C GLY A 63 -10.74 6.55 2.63
N TYR A 64 -10.44 7.23 3.74
CA TYR A 64 -9.41 8.26 3.79
C TYR A 64 -8.04 7.74 3.35
N ASP A 65 -7.64 6.56 3.83
CA ASP A 65 -6.37 5.91 3.46
C ASP A 65 -6.31 5.60 1.96
N VAL A 66 -7.45 5.23 1.35
CA VAL A 66 -7.55 4.98 -0.09
C VAL A 66 -7.31 6.25 -0.89
N GLU A 67 -7.87 7.39 -0.45
CA GLU A 67 -7.63 8.69 -1.09
C GLU A 67 -6.16 9.11 -0.97
N ILE A 68 -5.54 8.92 0.19
CA ILE A 68 -4.10 9.16 0.38
C ILE A 68 -3.28 8.27 -0.58
N ALA A 69 -3.62 6.98 -0.68
CA ALA A 69 -2.95 6.05 -1.60
C ALA A 69 -3.04 6.49 -3.06
N LYS A 70 -4.22 6.98 -3.50
CA LYS A 70 -4.40 7.53 -4.85
C LYS A 70 -3.52 8.74 -5.12
N LEU A 71 -3.43 9.67 -4.15
CA LEU A 71 -2.58 10.85 -4.28
C LEU A 71 -1.11 10.48 -4.40
N ILE A 72 -0.64 9.54 -3.59
CA ILE A 72 0.74 9.05 -3.63
C ILE A 72 1.02 8.34 -4.98
N ALA A 73 0.15 7.43 -5.40
CA ALA A 73 0.30 6.72 -6.68
C ALA A 73 0.34 7.69 -7.87
N LYS A 74 -0.55 8.70 -7.86
CA LYS A 74 -0.56 9.77 -8.87
C LYS A 74 0.74 10.58 -8.86
N GLY A 75 1.23 10.97 -7.68
CA GLY A 75 2.48 11.71 -7.54
C GLY A 75 3.71 10.93 -8.02
N LEU A 76 3.68 9.60 -7.91
CA LEU A 76 4.73 8.70 -8.39
C LEU A 76 4.54 8.27 -9.86
N ASN A 77 3.47 8.71 -10.52
CA ASN A 77 3.07 8.24 -11.85
C ASN A 77 2.96 6.71 -11.95
N LYS A 78 2.36 6.10 -10.91
CA LYS A 78 2.15 4.65 -10.79
C LYS A 78 0.67 4.31 -10.74
N LYS A 79 0.32 3.11 -11.20
CA LYS A 79 -1.01 2.54 -11.03
C LYS A 79 -1.17 2.06 -9.59
N LEU A 80 -2.20 2.51 -8.89
CA LEU A 80 -2.52 2.04 -7.55
C LEU A 80 -3.05 0.60 -7.59
N VAL A 81 -2.49 -0.24 -6.76
CA VAL A 81 -2.99 -1.59 -6.45
C VAL A 81 -3.12 -1.71 -4.93
N ILE A 82 -4.35 -1.89 -4.44
CA ILE A 82 -4.59 -2.16 -3.02
C ILE A 82 -4.52 -3.66 -2.80
N VAL A 83 -3.66 -4.07 -1.86
CA VAL A 83 -3.50 -5.45 -1.42
C VAL A 83 -4.16 -5.57 -0.04
N LYS A 84 -5.36 -6.15 -0.01
CA LYS A 84 -6.05 -6.44 1.25
C LYS A 84 -5.25 -7.49 2.01
N SER A 85 -4.95 -7.21 3.28
CA SER A 85 -4.15 -8.09 4.14
C SER A 85 -4.64 -8.00 5.58
N GLU A 86 -4.47 -9.08 6.34
CA GLU A 86 -4.72 -9.08 7.78
C GLU A 86 -3.72 -8.17 8.49
N TRP A 87 -4.15 -7.61 9.65
CA TRP A 87 -3.37 -6.64 10.40
C TRP A 87 -1.94 -7.10 10.72
N ASP A 88 -1.79 -8.33 11.19
CA ASP A 88 -0.48 -8.87 11.57
C ASP A 88 0.49 -8.97 10.37
N ALA A 89 -0.04 -9.21 9.18
CA ALA A 89 0.77 -9.20 7.96
C ALA A 89 1.25 -7.78 7.60
N LEU A 90 0.46 -6.74 7.91
CA LEU A 90 0.80 -5.34 7.65
C LEU A 90 1.87 -4.81 8.62
N LEU A 91 2.06 -5.43 9.79
CA LEU A 91 3.05 -5.03 10.79
C LEU A 91 4.51 -5.35 10.42
N GLY A 92 4.76 -5.82 9.21
CA GLY A 92 6.10 -6.05 8.69
C GLY A 92 6.20 -7.17 7.64
N PRO A 93 5.58 -8.33 7.84
CA PRO A 93 5.75 -9.49 6.95
C PRO A 93 5.43 -9.20 5.46
N ALA A 94 4.37 -8.42 5.18
CA ALA A 94 3.99 -8.10 3.81
C ALA A 94 5.02 -7.21 3.10
N LEU A 95 5.61 -6.24 3.82
CA LEU A 95 6.69 -5.38 3.32
C LEU A 95 7.99 -6.18 3.12
N SER A 96 8.39 -6.96 4.11
CA SER A 96 9.63 -7.76 4.06
C SER A 96 9.59 -8.82 2.95
N ALA A 97 8.42 -9.37 2.66
CA ALA A 97 8.22 -10.32 1.57
C ALA A 97 8.04 -9.66 0.18
N GLY A 98 8.05 -8.33 0.10
CA GLY A 98 7.81 -7.60 -1.16
C GLY A 98 6.40 -7.77 -1.73
N LYS A 99 5.43 -8.20 -0.90
CA LYS A 99 4.02 -8.31 -1.30
C LYS A 99 3.38 -6.95 -1.49
N VAL A 100 3.81 -5.97 -0.69
CA VAL A 100 3.41 -4.57 -0.78
C VAL A 100 4.64 -3.67 -0.77
N ASP A 101 4.53 -2.50 -1.38
CA ASP A 101 5.60 -1.49 -1.40
C ASP A 101 5.50 -0.57 -0.18
N ILE A 102 4.28 -0.26 0.25
CA ILE A 102 3.96 0.57 1.42
C ILE A 102 2.69 0.05 2.11
N VAL A 103 2.52 0.46 3.37
CA VAL A 103 1.29 0.23 4.14
C VAL A 103 0.65 1.57 4.48
N ILE A 104 -0.66 1.71 4.20
CA ILE A 104 -1.48 2.85 4.59
C ILE A 104 -2.75 2.28 5.22
N ALA A 105 -2.82 2.28 6.55
CA ALA A 105 -3.85 1.53 7.28
C ALA A 105 -4.21 2.20 8.63
N GLY A 106 -4.17 3.54 8.71
CA GLY A 106 -4.39 4.24 9.98
C GLY A 106 -3.39 3.85 11.07
N MET A 107 -2.20 3.41 10.69
CA MET A 107 -1.22 2.81 11.60
C MET A 107 -0.44 3.89 12.38
N SER A 108 -0.53 3.87 13.71
CA SER A 108 0.24 4.75 14.58
C SER A 108 1.72 4.33 14.63
N PRO A 109 2.67 5.30 14.59
CA PRO A 109 4.10 5.05 14.64
C PRO A 109 4.60 4.85 16.07
N THR A 110 4.23 3.74 16.73
CA THR A 110 4.69 3.43 18.09
C THR A 110 6.19 3.11 18.14
N PRO A 111 6.86 3.26 19.30
CA PRO A 111 8.28 2.92 19.44
C PRO A 111 8.59 1.47 19.03
N GLU A 112 7.72 0.52 19.37
CA GLU A 112 7.88 -0.90 19.03
C GLU A 112 7.88 -1.10 17.52
N ARG A 113 6.90 -0.49 16.82
CA ARG A 113 6.79 -0.60 15.37
C ARG A 113 7.96 0.05 14.62
N LYS A 114 8.49 1.15 15.18
CA LYS A 114 9.67 1.83 14.62
C LYS A 114 10.96 1.01 14.71
N GLN A 115 11.00 -0.06 15.48
CA GLN A 115 12.16 -0.97 15.50
C GLN A 115 12.28 -1.78 14.20
N SER A 116 11.19 -2.05 13.53
CA SER A 116 11.13 -2.89 12.31
C SER A 116 10.59 -2.18 11.07
N LEU A 117 9.92 -1.04 11.24
CA LEU A 117 9.27 -0.29 10.18
C LEU A 117 9.75 1.16 10.15
N SER A 118 9.91 1.71 8.94
CA SER A 118 10.11 3.14 8.74
C SER A 118 8.77 3.82 8.51
N PHE A 119 8.56 4.97 9.14
CA PHE A 119 7.33 5.75 9.03
C PHE A 119 7.60 7.10 8.36
N THR A 120 6.62 7.57 7.59
CA THR A 120 6.59 8.94 7.09
C THR A 120 6.19 9.91 8.21
N LYS A 121 6.07 11.21 7.89
CA LYS A 121 5.32 12.15 8.73
C LYS A 121 3.85 11.70 8.79
N PRO A 122 3.14 11.95 9.91
CA PRO A 122 1.71 11.66 10.00
C PRO A 122 0.93 12.38 8.90
N TYR A 123 -0.01 11.67 8.28
CA TYR A 123 -0.97 12.24 7.33
C TYR A 123 -2.33 12.53 7.98
N TYR A 124 -2.50 12.12 9.23
CA TYR A 124 -3.67 12.35 10.07
C TYR A 124 -3.24 12.43 11.54
N GLU A 125 -3.85 13.35 12.30
CA GLU A 125 -3.65 13.49 13.74
C GLU A 125 -5.00 13.34 14.44
N SER A 126 -5.03 12.61 15.54
CA SER A 126 -6.24 12.38 16.35
C SER A 126 -5.88 12.20 17.82
N ASP A 127 -6.80 12.58 18.68
CA ASP A 127 -6.73 12.32 20.10
C ASP A 127 -7.57 11.11 20.48
N LEU A 128 -7.06 10.29 21.38
CA LEU A 128 -7.84 9.25 22.01
C LEU A 128 -8.63 9.87 23.17
N VAL A 129 -9.95 9.67 23.14
CA VAL A 129 -10.84 10.16 24.19
C VAL A 129 -11.66 9.02 24.76
N VAL A 130 -11.93 9.07 26.05
CA VAL A 130 -12.84 8.15 26.72
C VAL A 130 -14.17 8.86 26.92
N VAL A 131 -15.23 8.27 26.40
CA VAL A 131 -16.59 8.78 26.60
C VAL A 131 -17.16 8.18 27.87
N VAL A 132 -17.60 9.03 28.78
CA VAL A 132 -18.24 8.63 30.05
C VAL A 132 -19.63 9.23 30.16
N ARG A 133 -20.51 8.62 30.99
CA ARG A 133 -21.82 9.18 31.31
C ARG A 133 -21.62 10.51 32.05
N LYS A 134 -22.26 11.58 31.56
CA LYS A 134 -22.15 12.95 32.10
C LYS A 134 -22.29 13.06 33.64
N ASN A 135 -23.20 12.29 34.23
CA ASN A 135 -23.45 12.25 35.68
C ASN A 135 -23.06 10.89 36.28
N GLY A 136 -22.13 10.16 35.69
CA GLY A 136 -21.68 8.85 36.16
C GLY A 136 -20.49 8.94 37.10
N LYS A 137 -20.10 7.80 37.67
CA LYS A 137 -19.00 7.63 38.63
C LYS A 137 -17.67 8.22 38.08
N TYR A 138 -17.49 8.17 36.78
CA TYR A 138 -16.25 8.61 36.11
C TYR A 138 -16.30 9.97 35.43
N ALA A 139 -17.40 10.77 35.68
CA ALA A 139 -17.62 12.06 35.05
C ALA A 139 -16.48 13.08 35.30
N ASN A 140 -15.78 12.93 36.41
CA ASN A 140 -14.72 13.82 36.86
C ASN A 140 -13.31 13.15 36.75
N ALA A 141 -13.19 12.02 36.07
CA ALA A 141 -11.90 11.37 35.87
C ALA A 141 -10.97 12.28 35.04
N LYS A 142 -9.76 12.53 35.54
CA LYS A 142 -8.76 13.41 34.92
C LYS A 142 -7.65 12.64 34.19
N SER A 143 -7.61 11.34 34.32
CA SER A 143 -6.65 10.43 33.67
C SER A 143 -7.27 9.05 33.49
N ILE A 144 -6.72 8.31 32.59
CA ILE A 144 -6.99 6.88 32.35
C ILE A 144 -5.97 6.08 33.14
#